data_e506b205ed18552faf2264d77453d789
#
_entry.id   e506b205ed18552faf2264d77453d789
#
_cell.length_a   1.000
_cell.length_b   1.000
_cell.length_c   1.000
_cell.angle_alpha   90.00
_cell.angle_beta   90.00
_cell.angle_gamma   90.00
#
_symmetry.space_group_name_H-M   'P 1'
#
loop_
_entity.id
_entity.type
_entity.pdbx_description
1 polymer ?
#
loop_
_entity_poly.entity_id
_entity_poly.type
_entity_poly.pdbx_seq_one_letter_code
_entity_poly.pdbx_strand_id
1 'polypeptide(L)'
;WSALTAASGAAKGFVSLAIPRLFIGVGESMLTPNATSLLADKFPPSRRGFAIGVYYMGVPIGVATSLLVVAYLEPILGWRGCFYALGALGLALALVVLLIKEPKRTTDVAVEEEVEQPTFREMLSILWGAMSKSPALTLTILGGVSYHFMLGAATFEQLWFVEERGYDRTEIAMLTGWLGLAGGILGNLAGGIGGDAFLRKTGIGRPMFVFWVMLIMMPFMLVRLFVEPGTFFFEGCIFLGYFLLGCFYGPTFATVQDLVPTQIRATVIAFYILSVNLVGVAIGVSFAGIAIDIMRQSGVADPYTWALFGFTLFSTSAIPLFFFAGKRYARDKEALHQSLKEAERA
;
A
#
# COMPACT_ATOMS: atom_id res chain seq x y z
N TRP A 1 -14.17 -3.24 -12.92
CA TRP A 1 -14.07 -3.96 -11.62
C TRP A 1 -15.39 -3.97 -10.85
N SER A 2 -16.22 -2.92 -10.88
CA SER A 2 -17.48 -2.86 -10.13
C SER A 2 -18.48 -3.97 -10.51
N ALA A 3 -18.61 -4.29 -11.81
CA ALA A 3 -19.41 -5.42 -12.26
C ALA A 3 -18.88 -6.77 -11.76
N LEU A 4 -17.56 -6.93 -11.72
CA LEU A 4 -16.91 -8.13 -11.19
C LEU A 4 -17.04 -8.22 -9.65
N THR A 5 -17.08 -7.07 -8.97
CA THR A 5 -17.41 -7.03 -7.54
C THR A 5 -18.83 -7.54 -7.30
N ALA A 6 -19.83 -7.06 -8.06
CA ALA A 6 -21.18 -7.58 -7.99
C ALA A 6 -21.25 -9.09 -8.34
N ALA A 7 -20.52 -9.54 -9.36
CA ALA A 7 -20.45 -10.94 -9.75
C ALA A 7 -19.87 -11.83 -8.62
N SER A 8 -18.98 -11.31 -7.79
CA SER A 8 -18.48 -12.02 -6.59
C SER A 8 -19.61 -12.36 -5.61
N GLY A 9 -20.67 -11.53 -5.53
CA GLY A 9 -21.85 -11.80 -4.71
C GLY A 9 -22.68 -13.00 -5.20
N ALA A 10 -22.61 -13.33 -6.52
CA ALA A 10 -23.29 -14.48 -7.09
C ALA A 10 -22.51 -15.80 -6.92
N ALA A 11 -21.34 -15.80 -6.32
CA ALA A 11 -20.48 -16.96 -6.18
C ALA A 11 -21.13 -18.09 -5.37
N LYS A 12 -21.06 -19.32 -5.93
CA LYS A 12 -21.59 -20.54 -5.28
C LYS A 12 -20.47 -21.45 -4.73
N GLY A 13 -19.21 -21.15 -5.02
CA GLY A 13 -18.06 -21.91 -4.56
C GLY A 13 -16.76 -21.18 -4.84
N PHE A 14 -15.63 -21.82 -4.48
CA PHE A 14 -14.30 -21.21 -4.58
C PHE A 14 -13.98 -20.67 -5.98
N VAL A 15 -14.14 -21.48 -7.02
CA VAL A 15 -13.79 -21.08 -8.38
C VAL A 15 -14.64 -19.90 -8.86
N SER A 16 -15.95 -19.93 -8.61
CA SER A 16 -16.87 -18.86 -9.00
C SER A 16 -16.63 -17.56 -8.22
N LEU A 17 -15.98 -17.61 -7.06
CA LEU A 17 -15.52 -16.45 -6.31
C LEU A 17 -14.14 -15.98 -6.81
N ALA A 18 -13.22 -16.91 -7.04
CA ALA A 18 -11.84 -16.61 -7.42
C ALA A 18 -11.73 -15.93 -8.80
N ILE A 19 -12.52 -16.38 -9.78
CA ILE A 19 -12.47 -15.82 -11.14
C ILE A 19 -12.78 -14.32 -11.19
N PRO A 20 -13.91 -13.80 -10.66
CA PRO A 20 -14.16 -12.37 -10.64
C PRO A 20 -13.08 -11.60 -9.89
N ARG A 21 -12.58 -12.13 -8.78
CA ARG A 21 -11.52 -11.50 -7.97
C ARG A 21 -10.20 -11.37 -8.73
N LEU A 22 -9.84 -12.36 -9.53
CA LEU A 22 -8.65 -12.30 -10.39
C LEU A 22 -8.76 -11.17 -11.42
N PHE A 23 -9.92 -11.04 -12.07
CA PHE A 23 -10.14 -10.02 -13.09
C PHE A 23 -10.37 -8.61 -12.54
N ILE A 24 -10.76 -8.45 -11.27
CA ILE A 24 -10.78 -7.15 -10.58
C ILE A 24 -9.40 -6.51 -10.65
N GLY A 25 -8.34 -7.25 -10.33
CA GLY A 25 -6.96 -6.74 -10.37
C GLY A 25 -6.54 -6.23 -11.75
N VAL A 26 -7.00 -6.86 -12.84
CA VAL A 26 -6.75 -6.38 -14.21
C VAL A 26 -7.43 -5.03 -14.45
N GLY A 27 -8.69 -4.87 -14.01
CA GLY A 27 -9.42 -3.60 -14.14
C GLY A 27 -8.80 -2.47 -13.30
N GLU A 28 -8.35 -2.77 -12.08
CA GLU A 28 -7.76 -1.79 -11.17
C GLU A 28 -6.35 -1.35 -11.59
N SER A 29 -5.59 -2.19 -12.27
CA SER A 29 -4.21 -1.88 -12.69
C SER A 29 -4.11 -0.63 -13.57
N MET A 30 -5.15 -0.31 -14.32
CA MET A 30 -5.20 0.86 -15.22
C MET A 30 -5.60 2.15 -14.50
N LEU A 31 -6.19 2.08 -13.28
CA LEU A 31 -6.76 3.25 -12.62
C LEU A 31 -5.70 4.28 -12.24
N THR A 32 -4.66 3.85 -11.55
CA THR A 32 -3.64 4.77 -11.01
C THR A 32 -2.85 5.49 -12.10
N PRO A 33 -2.33 4.82 -13.15
CA PRO A 33 -1.63 5.52 -14.23
C PRO A 33 -2.53 6.54 -14.94
N ASN A 34 -3.76 6.17 -15.27
CA ASN A 34 -4.68 7.07 -15.97
C ASN A 34 -5.13 8.24 -15.08
N ALA A 35 -5.48 8.00 -13.82
CA ALA A 35 -5.89 9.05 -12.90
C ALA A 35 -4.76 10.05 -12.62
N THR A 36 -3.54 9.57 -12.40
CA THR A 36 -2.38 10.45 -12.15
C THR A 36 -2.00 11.27 -13.37
N SER A 37 -2.10 10.71 -14.59
CA SER A 37 -1.92 11.42 -15.84
C SER A 37 -2.98 12.53 -16.00
N LEU A 38 -4.26 12.19 -15.84
CA LEU A 38 -5.37 13.14 -15.91
C LEU A 38 -5.23 14.30 -14.92
N LEU A 39 -4.80 14.00 -13.68
CA LEU A 39 -4.56 15.01 -12.65
C LEU A 39 -3.37 15.91 -13.03
N ALA A 40 -2.31 15.34 -13.63
CA ALA A 40 -1.17 16.10 -14.10
C ALA A 40 -1.53 17.08 -15.23
N ASP A 41 -2.51 16.72 -16.07
CA ASP A 41 -2.98 17.58 -17.16
C ASP A 41 -3.94 18.67 -16.67
N LYS A 42 -4.76 18.36 -15.64
CA LYS A 42 -5.75 19.31 -15.11
C LYS A 42 -5.20 20.32 -14.09
N PHE A 43 -4.16 19.96 -13.36
CA PHE A 43 -3.62 20.80 -12.28
C PHE A 43 -2.25 21.37 -12.63
N PRO A 44 -2.02 22.67 -12.35
CA PRO A 44 -0.70 23.29 -12.56
C PRO A 44 0.35 22.61 -11.67
N PRO A 45 1.65 22.66 -12.05
CA PRO A 45 2.73 21.99 -11.31
C PRO A 45 2.74 22.29 -9.80
N SER A 46 2.36 23.52 -9.41
CA SER A 46 2.31 23.94 -8.00
C SER A 46 1.22 23.25 -7.16
N ARG A 47 0.17 22.69 -7.80
CA ARG A 47 -0.97 22.03 -7.13
C ARG A 47 -1.07 20.54 -7.43
N ARG A 48 -0.23 19.99 -8.30
CA ARG A 48 -0.24 18.55 -8.65
C ARG A 48 -0.04 17.66 -7.44
N GLY A 49 0.93 17.99 -6.58
CA GLY A 49 1.20 17.21 -5.37
C GLY A 49 -0.02 17.13 -4.46
N PHE A 50 -0.73 18.23 -4.27
CA PHE A 50 -1.98 18.25 -3.51
C PHE A 50 -3.06 17.37 -4.16
N ALA A 51 -3.29 17.49 -5.47
CA ALA A 51 -4.30 16.72 -6.19
C ALA A 51 -4.02 15.21 -6.14
N ILE A 52 -2.76 14.82 -6.34
CA ILE A 52 -2.32 13.42 -6.22
C ILE A 52 -2.46 12.93 -4.78
N GLY A 53 -2.12 13.75 -3.77
CA GLY A 53 -2.30 13.43 -2.35
C GLY A 53 -3.76 13.16 -2.01
N VAL A 54 -4.68 14.00 -2.48
CA VAL A 54 -6.13 13.79 -2.31
C VAL A 54 -6.59 12.49 -2.98
N TYR A 55 -6.10 12.20 -4.18
CA TYR A 55 -6.40 10.93 -4.86
C TYR A 55 -5.96 9.71 -4.03
N TYR A 56 -4.74 9.72 -3.51
CA TYR A 56 -4.22 8.61 -2.70
C TYR A 56 -4.87 8.49 -1.32
N MET A 57 -5.53 9.51 -0.80
CA MET A 57 -6.36 9.37 0.42
C MET A 57 -7.52 8.40 0.22
N GLY A 58 -7.92 8.12 -1.04
CA GLY A 58 -8.90 7.08 -1.35
C GLY A 58 -8.52 5.70 -0.84
N VAL A 59 -7.23 5.37 -0.72
CA VAL A 59 -6.77 4.06 -0.25
C VAL A 59 -7.13 3.82 1.24
N PRO A 60 -6.65 4.62 2.21
CA PRO A 60 -7.01 4.40 3.61
C PRO A 60 -8.52 4.58 3.87
N ILE A 61 -9.17 5.51 3.17
CA ILE A 61 -10.63 5.68 3.26
C ILE A 61 -11.35 4.42 2.76
N GLY A 62 -10.94 3.86 1.62
CA GLY A 62 -11.53 2.67 1.05
C GLY A 62 -11.38 1.44 1.95
N VAL A 63 -10.19 1.22 2.50
CA VAL A 63 -9.91 0.11 3.43
C VAL A 63 -10.80 0.22 4.68
N ALA A 64 -10.84 1.38 5.32
CA ALA A 64 -11.65 1.59 6.51
C ALA A 64 -13.16 1.49 6.22
N THR A 65 -13.61 2.12 5.13
CA THR A 65 -15.01 2.08 4.71
C THR A 65 -15.45 0.66 4.38
N SER A 66 -14.58 -0.19 3.82
CA SER A 66 -14.92 -1.60 3.57
C SER A 66 -15.28 -2.36 4.84
N LEU A 67 -14.57 -2.11 5.95
CA LEU A 67 -14.87 -2.70 7.25
C LEU A 67 -16.20 -2.17 7.80
N LEU A 68 -16.47 -0.88 7.67
CA LEU A 68 -17.74 -0.29 8.08
C LEU A 68 -18.92 -0.81 7.24
N VAL A 69 -18.73 -0.97 5.93
CA VAL A 69 -19.74 -1.59 5.05
C VAL A 69 -20.05 -3.02 5.53
N VAL A 70 -19.03 -3.82 5.84
CA VAL A 70 -19.26 -5.17 6.40
C VAL A 70 -20.01 -5.07 7.73
N ALA A 71 -19.59 -4.21 8.66
CA ALA A 71 -20.21 -4.08 9.96
C ALA A 71 -21.70 -3.71 9.91
N TYR A 72 -22.08 -2.80 9.01
CA TYR A 72 -23.45 -2.29 8.93
C TYR A 72 -24.35 -3.04 7.96
N LEU A 73 -23.81 -3.55 6.85
CA LEU A 73 -24.61 -4.19 5.81
C LEU A 73 -24.64 -5.73 5.90
N GLU A 74 -23.56 -6.35 6.39
CA GLU A 74 -23.51 -7.82 6.46
C GLU A 74 -24.61 -8.42 7.34
N PRO A 75 -24.95 -7.87 8.54
CA PRO A 75 -26.05 -8.38 9.36
C PRO A 75 -27.42 -8.30 8.68
N ILE A 76 -27.61 -7.39 7.73
CA ILE A 76 -28.89 -7.13 7.05
C ILE A 76 -28.97 -7.90 5.73
N LEU A 77 -27.91 -7.86 4.92
CA LEU A 77 -27.89 -8.33 3.54
C LEU A 77 -27.08 -9.61 3.35
N GLY A 78 -26.37 -10.04 4.39
CA GLY A 78 -25.35 -11.08 4.30
C GLY A 78 -24.15 -10.66 3.43
N TRP A 79 -23.08 -11.45 3.43
CA TRP A 79 -21.85 -11.13 2.69
C TRP A 79 -22.06 -10.97 1.17
N ARG A 80 -22.99 -11.72 0.60
CA ARG A 80 -23.33 -11.59 -0.83
C ARG A 80 -23.97 -10.25 -1.14
N GLY A 81 -24.88 -9.80 -0.28
CA GLY A 81 -25.52 -8.50 -0.40
C GLY A 81 -24.54 -7.34 -0.30
N CYS A 82 -23.48 -7.45 0.50
CA CYS A 82 -22.41 -6.46 0.56
C CYS A 82 -21.70 -6.31 -0.80
N PHE A 83 -21.41 -7.43 -1.49
CA PHE A 83 -20.82 -7.37 -2.83
C PHE A 83 -21.75 -6.74 -3.88
N TYR A 84 -23.05 -7.04 -3.80
CA TYR A 84 -24.01 -6.40 -4.71
C TYR A 84 -24.13 -4.90 -4.44
N ALA A 85 -24.19 -4.48 -3.18
CA ALA A 85 -24.27 -3.07 -2.81
C ALA A 85 -23.01 -2.29 -3.24
N LEU A 86 -21.82 -2.83 -2.99
CA LEU A 86 -20.56 -2.22 -3.41
C LEU A 86 -20.41 -2.18 -4.93
N GLY A 87 -20.80 -3.26 -5.63
CA GLY A 87 -20.78 -3.31 -7.07
C GLY A 87 -21.76 -2.30 -7.70
N ALA A 88 -22.98 -2.19 -7.17
CA ALA A 88 -23.97 -1.21 -7.63
C ALA A 88 -23.51 0.23 -7.39
N LEU A 89 -22.95 0.52 -6.21
CA LEU A 89 -22.35 1.83 -5.91
C LEU A 89 -21.22 2.17 -6.89
N GLY A 90 -20.34 1.21 -7.16
CA GLY A 90 -19.23 1.40 -8.09
C GLY A 90 -19.70 1.63 -9.52
N LEU A 91 -20.77 0.96 -9.98
CA LEU A 91 -21.38 1.19 -11.29
C LEU A 91 -22.02 2.59 -11.35
N ALA A 92 -22.72 3.01 -10.29
CA ALA A 92 -23.28 4.36 -10.22
C ALA A 92 -22.18 5.44 -10.29
N LEU A 93 -21.07 5.24 -9.57
CA LEU A 93 -19.91 6.14 -9.65
C LEU A 93 -19.26 6.13 -11.04
N ALA A 94 -19.20 4.98 -11.71
CA ALA A 94 -18.72 4.89 -13.10
C ALA A 94 -19.56 5.76 -14.05
N LEU A 95 -20.89 5.79 -13.89
CA LEU A 95 -21.76 6.68 -14.67
C LEU A 95 -21.46 8.16 -14.39
N VAL A 96 -21.16 8.51 -13.13
CA VAL A 96 -20.75 9.89 -12.78
C VAL A 96 -19.40 10.25 -13.44
N VAL A 97 -18.47 9.32 -13.50
CA VAL A 97 -17.17 9.54 -14.17
C VAL A 97 -17.33 9.80 -15.67
N LEU A 98 -18.33 9.22 -16.33
CA LEU A 98 -18.63 9.49 -17.75
C LEU A 98 -19.04 10.95 -18.01
N LEU A 99 -19.48 11.68 -16.97
CA LEU A 99 -19.81 13.12 -17.09
C LEU A 99 -18.58 14.01 -17.03
N ILE A 100 -17.41 13.47 -16.66
CA ILE A 100 -16.16 14.22 -16.60
C ILE A 100 -15.66 14.44 -18.02
N LYS A 101 -15.58 15.70 -18.44
CA LYS A 101 -15.00 16.06 -19.73
C LYS A 101 -13.51 15.72 -19.74
N GLU A 102 -13.11 14.98 -20.75
CA GLU A 102 -11.69 14.71 -20.99
C GLU A 102 -10.95 16.06 -21.22
N PRO A 103 -9.91 16.36 -20.46
CA PRO A 103 -9.13 17.57 -20.71
C PRO A 103 -8.49 17.44 -22.10
N LYS A 104 -8.44 18.54 -22.86
CA LYS A 104 -7.59 18.60 -24.02
C LYS A 104 -6.18 18.29 -23.58
N ARG A 105 -5.60 17.21 -24.07
CA ARG A 105 -4.18 16.92 -23.82
C ARG A 105 -3.40 18.12 -24.32
N THR A 106 -2.65 18.76 -23.44
CA THR A 106 -1.71 19.83 -23.79
C THR A 106 -0.47 19.24 -24.47
N THR A 107 -0.70 18.33 -25.39
CA THR A 107 0.33 17.81 -26.28
C THR A 107 0.41 18.71 -27.51
N ASP A 108 0.72 20.01 -27.29
CA ASP A 108 1.37 20.85 -28.28
C ASP A 108 2.89 20.68 -28.16
N VAL A 109 3.38 19.48 -28.01
CA VAL A 109 4.79 19.19 -28.19
C VAL A 109 4.90 17.92 -29.02
N ALA A 110 5.26 18.15 -30.25
CA ALA A 110 5.98 17.28 -31.16
C ALA A 110 5.52 15.80 -31.13
N VAL A 111 4.97 15.38 -32.30
CA VAL A 111 5.13 14.04 -32.85
C VAL A 111 5.65 13.06 -31.79
N GLU A 112 4.74 12.25 -31.22
CA GLU A 112 5.15 11.01 -30.63
C GLU A 112 5.98 10.30 -31.73
N GLU A 113 7.31 10.48 -31.70
CA GLU A 113 8.14 9.39 -32.14
C GLU A 113 7.59 8.19 -31.39
N GLU A 114 7.15 7.18 -32.12
CA GLU A 114 6.78 5.88 -31.55
C GLU A 114 8.00 5.43 -30.73
N VAL A 115 8.02 5.82 -29.45
CA VAL A 115 9.01 5.30 -28.52
C VAL A 115 8.64 3.84 -28.41
N GLU A 116 9.37 2.99 -29.13
CA GLU A 116 9.23 1.55 -29.05
C GLU A 116 9.14 1.17 -27.57
N GLN A 117 8.01 0.58 -27.20
CA GLN A 117 7.80 0.15 -25.81
C GLN A 117 8.90 -0.85 -25.47
N PRO A 118 9.69 -0.63 -24.40
CA PRO A 118 10.78 -1.53 -24.08
C PRO A 118 10.26 -2.95 -23.91
N THR A 119 10.94 -3.90 -24.52
CA THR A 119 10.65 -5.32 -24.33
C THR A 119 10.77 -5.68 -22.85
N PHE A 120 10.12 -6.74 -22.42
CA PHE A 120 10.19 -7.21 -21.03
C PHE A 120 11.65 -7.40 -20.55
N ARG A 121 12.53 -7.88 -21.42
CA ARG A 121 13.96 -8.05 -21.13
C ARG A 121 14.67 -6.72 -20.93
N GLU A 122 14.38 -5.75 -21.75
CA GLU A 122 14.93 -4.39 -21.61
C GLU A 122 14.43 -3.72 -20.35
N MET A 123 13.15 -3.89 -20.03
CA MET A 123 12.57 -3.39 -18.76
C MET A 123 13.29 -3.98 -17.55
N LEU A 124 13.56 -5.31 -17.53
CA LEU A 124 14.34 -5.94 -16.46
C LEU A 124 15.77 -5.41 -16.40
N SER A 125 16.41 -5.15 -17.53
CA SER A 125 17.76 -4.56 -17.59
C SER A 125 17.77 -3.14 -17.03
N ILE A 126 16.78 -2.33 -17.37
CA ILE A 126 16.61 -0.96 -16.83
C ILE A 126 16.43 -0.99 -15.31
N LEU A 127 15.57 -1.88 -14.82
CA LEU A 127 15.32 -2.05 -13.38
C LEU A 127 16.58 -2.50 -12.64
N TRP A 128 17.28 -3.49 -13.17
CA TRP A 128 18.54 -3.97 -12.60
C TRP A 128 19.60 -2.88 -12.59
N GLY A 129 19.73 -2.13 -13.69
CA GLY A 129 20.63 -0.99 -13.80
C GLY A 129 20.32 0.11 -12.77
N ALA A 130 19.04 0.44 -12.56
CA ALA A 130 18.62 1.43 -11.56
C ALA A 130 18.94 0.95 -10.13
N MET A 131 18.61 -0.30 -9.82
CA MET A 131 18.84 -0.89 -8.50
C MET A 131 20.33 -1.05 -8.17
N SER A 132 21.15 -1.47 -9.11
CA SER A 132 22.59 -1.63 -8.90
C SER A 132 23.33 -0.29 -8.76
N LYS A 133 22.87 0.76 -9.42
CA LYS A 133 23.44 2.11 -9.31
C LYS A 133 23.01 2.87 -8.05
N SER A 134 21.86 2.51 -7.47
CA SER A 134 21.34 3.16 -6.27
C SER A 134 21.03 2.13 -5.16
N PRO A 135 21.99 1.85 -4.28
CA PRO A 135 21.75 1.03 -3.09
C PRO A 135 20.62 1.55 -2.19
N ALA A 136 20.40 2.88 -2.12
CA ALA A 136 19.28 3.44 -1.37
C ALA A 136 17.93 3.04 -1.96
N LEU A 137 17.80 2.98 -3.29
CA LEU A 137 16.60 2.50 -3.97
C LEU A 137 16.35 1.02 -3.65
N THR A 138 17.37 0.18 -3.82
CA THR A 138 17.27 -1.27 -3.54
C THR A 138 16.87 -1.55 -2.10
N LEU A 139 17.51 -0.87 -1.15
CA LEU A 139 17.19 -1.00 0.28
C LEU A 139 15.76 -0.50 0.60
N THR A 140 15.29 0.54 -0.07
CA THR A 140 13.92 1.03 0.07
C THR A 140 12.90 0.01 -0.44
N ILE A 141 13.17 -0.62 -1.60
CA ILE A 141 12.31 -1.66 -2.17
C ILE A 141 12.28 -2.88 -1.25
N LEU A 142 13.44 -3.37 -0.80
CA LEU A 142 13.53 -4.51 0.12
C LEU A 142 12.87 -4.23 1.47
N GLY A 143 13.04 -3.02 2.01
CA GLY A 143 12.36 -2.58 3.23
C GLY A 143 10.86 -2.53 3.07
N GLY A 144 10.38 -2.07 1.91
CA GLY A 144 8.96 -2.12 1.57
C GLY A 144 8.41 -3.53 1.50
N VAL A 145 9.09 -4.44 0.82
CA VAL A 145 8.73 -5.86 0.74
C VAL A 145 8.68 -6.49 2.14
N SER A 146 9.72 -6.28 2.95
CA SER A 146 9.78 -6.82 4.31
C SER A 146 8.62 -6.33 5.19
N TYR A 147 8.28 -5.03 5.12
CA TYR A 147 7.14 -4.48 5.86
C TYR A 147 5.81 -5.10 5.43
N HIS A 148 5.65 -5.38 4.14
CA HIS A 148 4.39 -5.91 3.60
C HIS A 148 4.13 -7.39 3.95
N PHE A 149 5.10 -8.13 4.47
CA PHE A 149 4.83 -9.46 5.04
C PHE A 149 3.87 -9.40 6.22
N MET A 150 4.03 -8.41 7.11
CA MET A 150 3.08 -8.18 8.20
C MET A 150 1.68 -7.84 7.66
N LEU A 151 1.59 -7.04 6.58
CA LEU A 151 0.31 -6.71 5.96
C LEU A 151 -0.36 -7.92 5.32
N GLY A 152 0.43 -8.85 4.76
CA GLY A 152 -0.08 -10.13 4.29
C GLY A 152 -0.71 -10.94 5.43
N ALA A 153 -0.01 -11.10 6.55
CA ALA A 153 -0.52 -11.79 7.72
C ALA A 153 -1.74 -11.09 8.34
N ALA A 154 -1.80 -9.75 8.29
CA ALA A 154 -2.93 -8.96 8.80
C ALA A 154 -4.28 -9.26 8.12
N THR A 155 -4.29 -9.98 6.99
CA THR A 155 -5.51 -10.53 6.39
C THR A 155 -6.27 -11.46 7.36
N PHE A 156 -5.54 -12.12 8.26
CA PHE A 156 -6.13 -12.99 9.30
C PHE A 156 -6.48 -12.26 10.59
N GLU A 157 -6.24 -10.96 10.67
CA GLU A 157 -6.42 -10.19 11.91
C GLU A 157 -7.88 -10.13 12.37
N GLN A 158 -8.85 -10.06 11.45
CA GLN A 158 -10.27 -10.09 11.81
C GLN A 158 -10.66 -11.45 12.43
N LEU A 159 -10.10 -12.55 11.94
CA LEU A 159 -10.29 -13.88 12.52
C LEU A 159 -9.62 -13.99 13.90
N TRP A 160 -8.43 -13.44 14.05
CA TRP A 160 -7.72 -13.36 15.32
C TRP A 160 -8.55 -12.64 16.40
N PHE A 161 -9.15 -11.50 16.07
CA PHE A 161 -10.00 -10.77 17.01
C PHE A 161 -11.20 -11.60 17.47
N VAL A 162 -11.83 -12.34 16.56
CA VAL A 162 -13.03 -13.13 16.86
C VAL A 162 -12.66 -14.42 17.57
N GLU A 163 -11.71 -15.20 17.06
CA GLU A 163 -11.43 -16.55 17.53
C GLU A 163 -10.53 -16.59 18.78
N GLU A 164 -9.62 -15.65 18.94
CA GLU A 164 -8.66 -15.66 20.06
C GLU A 164 -8.83 -14.48 21.03
N ARG A 165 -9.52 -13.40 20.62
CA ARG A 165 -9.73 -12.22 21.47
C ARG A 165 -11.17 -12.04 21.93
N GLY A 166 -12.10 -12.87 21.45
CA GLY A 166 -13.48 -12.91 21.93
C GLY A 166 -14.37 -11.75 21.46
N TYR A 167 -13.96 -10.99 20.46
CA TYR A 167 -14.80 -9.93 19.90
C TYR A 167 -15.94 -10.49 19.04
N ASP A 168 -17.07 -9.81 19.03
CA ASP A 168 -18.08 -10.00 18.00
C ASP A 168 -17.60 -9.48 16.65
N ARG A 169 -18.01 -10.12 15.55
CA ARG A 169 -17.58 -9.75 14.19
C ARG A 169 -17.96 -8.32 13.82
N THR A 170 -19.18 -7.92 14.18
CA THR A 170 -19.70 -6.59 13.86
C THR A 170 -19.01 -5.53 14.69
N GLU A 171 -18.84 -5.79 15.98
CA GLU A 171 -18.16 -4.90 16.92
C GLU A 171 -16.73 -4.60 16.48
N ILE A 172 -15.95 -5.65 16.18
CA ILE A 172 -14.55 -5.44 15.77
C ILE A 172 -14.42 -4.80 14.39
N ALA A 173 -15.33 -5.10 13.46
CA ALA A 173 -15.33 -4.43 12.16
C ALA A 173 -15.65 -2.95 12.28
N MET A 174 -16.57 -2.55 13.19
CA MET A 174 -16.84 -1.15 13.50
C MET A 174 -15.62 -0.47 14.14
N LEU A 175 -15.05 -1.09 15.17
CA LEU A 175 -13.89 -0.55 15.90
C LEU A 175 -12.69 -0.35 14.95
N THR A 176 -12.31 -1.38 14.23
CA THR A 176 -11.19 -1.33 13.27
C THR A 176 -11.49 -0.41 12.09
N GLY A 177 -12.74 -0.31 11.66
CA GLY A 177 -13.19 0.62 10.62
C GLY A 177 -12.99 2.09 11.03
N TRP A 178 -13.47 2.49 12.22
CA TRP A 178 -13.31 3.86 12.69
C TRP A 178 -11.87 4.21 13.07
N LEU A 179 -11.17 3.33 13.78
CA LEU A 179 -9.75 3.53 14.09
C LEU A 179 -8.88 3.54 12.84
N GLY A 180 -9.22 2.68 11.86
CA GLY A 180 -8.55 2.62 10.57
C GLY A 180 -8.75 3.89 9.73
N LEU A 181 -9.97 4.44 9.72
CA LEU A 181 -10.27 5.70 9.04
C LEU A 181 -9.45 6.85 9.64
N ALA A 182 -9.53 7.01 10.96
CA ALA A 182 -8.81 8.07 11.66
C ALA A 182 -7.28 7.89 11.55
N GLY A 183 -6.78 6.69 11.88
CA GLY A 183 -5.35 6.37 11.84
C GLY A 183 -4.78 6.47 10.43
N GLY A 184 -5.47 5.93 9.42
CA GLY A 184 -5.02 5.96 8.04
C GLY A 184 -4.93 7.37 7.46
N ILE A 185 -5.94 8.22 7.70
CA ILE A 185 -5.92 9.63 7.24
C ILE A 185 -4.81 10.41 7.94
N LEU A 186 -4.77 10.36 9.28
CA LEU A 186 -3.78 11.09 10.06
C LEU A 186 -2.35 10.59 9.77
N GLY A 187 -2.19 9.28 9.60
CA GLY A 187 -0.91 8.67 9.22
C GLY A 187 -0.44 9.13 7.84
N ASN A 188 -1.33 9.17 6.85
CA ASN A 188 -0.97 9.62 5.50
C ASN A 188 -0.53 11.09 5.49
N LEU A 189 -1.26 11.95 6.19
CA LEU A 189 -0.88 13.37 6.36
C LEU A 189 0.44 13.50 7.11
N ALA A 190 0.60 12.80 8.23
CA ALA A 190 1.83 12.82 9.02
C ALA A 190 3.03 12.28 8.24
N GLY A 191 2.84 11.21 7.46
CA GLY A 191 3.88 10.62 6.61
C GLY A 191 4.33 11.56 5.51
N GLY A 192 3.39 12.15 4.77
CA GLY A 192 3.69 13.09 3.69
C GLY A 192 4.37 14.36 4.20
N ILE A 193 3.73 15.05 5.14
CA ILE A 193 4.24 16.31 5.70
C ILE A 193 5.51 16.07 6.52
N GLY A 194 5.51 15.02 7.37
CA GLY A 194 6.63 14.68 8.24
C GLY A 194 7.87 14.24 7.48
N GLY A 195 7.71 13.38 6.47
CA GLY A 195 8.81 12.94 5.60
C GLY A 195 9.47 14.09 4.84
N ASP A 196 8.67 15.01 4.30
CA ASP A 196 9.18 16.21 3.62
C ASP A 196 9.82 17.20 4.58
N ALA A 197 9.21 17.43 5.74
CA ALA A 197 9.79 18.29 6.77
C ALA A 197 11.10 17.74 7.31
N PHE A 198 11.18 16.42 7.50
CA PHE A 198 12.40 15.76 7.94
C PHE A 198 13.52 15.92 6.91
N LEU A 199 13.23 15.68 5.63
CA LEU A 199 14.20 15.89 4.54
C LEU A 199 14.68 17.33 4.48
N ARG A 200 13.77 18.32 4.54
CA ARG A 200 14.16 19.75 4.51
C ARG A 200 15.01 20.19 5.69
N LYS A 201 14.72 19.68 6.90
CA LYS A 201 15.41 20.09 8.12
C LYS A 201 16.76 19.41 8.30
N THR A 202 16.89 18.15 7.89
CA THR A 202 18.09 17.34 8.17
C THR A 202 18.99 17.13 6.96
N GLY A 203 18.45 17.30 5.75
CA GLY A 203 19.13 16.88 4.52
C GLY A 203 19.25 15.35 4.36
N ILE A 204 18.83 14.58 5.38
CA ILE A 204 18.82 13.11 5.35
C ILE A 204 17.53 12.65 4.68
N GLY A 205 17.61 11.61 3.86
CA GLY A 205 16.49 11.15 3.03
C GLY A 205 15.24 10.72 3.82
N ARG A 206 14.09 10.75 3.14
CA ARG A 206 12.80 10.27 3.68
C ARG A 206 12.84 8.83 4.23
N PRO A 207 13.68 7.90 3.72
CA PRO A 207 13.82 6.57 4.35
C PRO A 207 14.24 6.62 5.82
N MET A 208 15.05 7.62 6.22
CA MET A 208 15.41 7.79 7.63
C MET A 208 14.20 8.21 8.49
N PHE A 209 13.29 8.99 7.94
CA PHE A 209 12.01 9.28 8.62
C PHE A 209 11.20 8.00 8.82
N VAL A 210 11.07 7.16 7.78
CA VAL A 210 10.38 5.86 7.86
C VAL A 210 11.04 4.97 8.90
N PHE A 211 12.38 4.93 8.95
CA PHE A 211 13.12 4.22 9.99
C PHE A 211 12.69 4.62 11.40
N TRP A 212 12.63 5.92 11.71
CA TRP A 212 12.24 6.41 13.03
C TRP A 212 10.78 6.09 13.36
N VAL A 213 9.88 6.27 12.40
CA VAL A 213 8.46 5.93 12.57
C VAL A 213 8.31 4.43 12.87
N MET A 214 8.97 3.56 12.11
CA MET A 214 8.91 2.11 12.34
C MET A 214 9.57 1.71 13.66
N LEU A 215 10.73 2.26 13.99
CA LEU A 215 11.43 1.96 15.24
C LEU A 215 10.57 2.26 16.47
N ILE A 216 9.80 3.35 16.42
CA ILE A 216 8.92 3.77 17.53
C ILE A 216 7.63 2.92 17.54
N MET A 217 7.04 2.63 16.39
CA MET A 217 5.70 2.04 16.34
C MET A 217 5.68 0.51 16.28
N MET A 218 6.70 -0.14 15.70
CA MET A 218 6.73 -1.60 15.60
C MET A 218 6.66 -2.33 16.96
N PRO A 219 7.30 -1.84 18.05
CA PRO A 219 7.10 -2.47 19.36
C PRO A 219 5.64 -2.54 19.80
N PHE A 220 4.85 -1.49 19.53
CA PHE A 220 3.41 -1.50 19.85
C PHE A 220 2.65 -2.54 19.02
N MET A 221 3.06 -2.78 17.77
CA MET A 221 2.46 -3.83 16.93
C MET A 221 2.73 -5.23 17.47
N LEU A 222 3.90 -5.46 18.08
CA LEU A 222 4.24 -6.74 18.71
C LEU A 222 3.52 -6.89 20.06
N VAL A 223 3.56 -5.86 20.90
CA VAL A 223 3.00 -5.89 22.26
C VAL A 223 1.48 -6.05 22.26
N ARG A 224 0.76 -5.42 21.32
CA ARG A 224 -0.71 -5.51 21.22
C ARG A 224 -1.25 -6.94 21.12
N LEU A 225 -0.44 -7.86 20.56
CA LEU A 225 -0.85 -9.26 20.39
C LEU A 225 -1.01 -10.00 21.74
N PHE A 226 -0.42 -9.46 22.81
CA PHE A 226 -0.42 -10.04 24.16
C PHE A 226 -1.12 -9.16 25.19
N VAL A 227 -1.64 -8.01 24.80
CA VAL A 227 -2.39 -7.10 25.67
C VAL A 227 -3.84 -7.55 25.77
N GLU A 228 -4.45 -7.29 26.91
CA GLU A 228 -5.86 -7.60 27.18
C GLU A 228 -6.78 -6.78 26.26
N PRO A 229 -7.72 -7.44 25.58
CA PRO A 229 -8.71 -6.80 24.70
C PRO A 229 -9.56 -5.76 25.44
N GLY A 230 -10.09 -4.77 24.71
CA GLY A 230 -10.98 -3.74 25.26
C GLY A 230 -10.30 -2.70 26.14
N THR A 231 -8.97 -2.75 26.30
CA THR A 231 -8.23 -1.69 26.99
C THR A 231 -7.92 -0.53 26.03
N PHE A 232 -7.91 0.69 26.57
CA PHE A 232 -7.52 1.88 25.79
C PHE A 232 -6.14 1.73 25.12
N PHE A 233 -5.21 1.02 25.78
CA PHE A 233 -3.90 0.73 25.21
C PHE A 233 -3.99 -0.21 24.00
N PHE A 234 -4.84 -1.24 24.06
CA PHE A 234 -5.07 -2.17 22.96
C PHE A 234 -5.65 -1.45 21.73
N GLU A 235 -6.70 -0.65 21.93
CA GLU A 235 -7.31 0.15 20.87
C GLU A 235 -6.34 1.19 20.31
N GLY A 236 -5.54 1.83 21.17
CA GLY A 236 -4.47 2.74 20.77
C GLY A 236 -3.42 2.05 19.87
N CYS A 237 -3.07 0.80 20.16
CA CYS A 237 -2.18 0.03 19.29
C CYS A 237 -2.80 -0.29 17.93
N ILE A 238 -4.12 -0.59 17.87
CA ILE A 238 -4.84 -0.75 16.59
C ILE A 238 -4.76 0.54 15.78
N PHE A 239 -5.09 1.67 16.40
CA PHE A 239 -4.97 2.98 15.75
C PHE A 239 -3.55 3.24 15.21
N LEU A 240 -2.52 2.97 16.03
CA LEU A 240 -1.11 3.14 15.63
C LEU A 240 -0.72 2.25 14.46
N GLY A 241 -1.31 1.07 14.33
CA GLY A 241 -1.10 0.18 13.18
C GLY A 241 -1.56 0.81 11.86
N TYR A 242 -2.78 1.34 11.83
CA TYR A 242 -3.31 2.06 10.67
C TYR A 242 -2.58 3.38 10.43
N PHE A 243 -2.15 4.07 11.49
CA PHE A 243 -1.35 5.27 11.40
C PHE A 243 0.03 4.98 10.78
N LEU A 244 0.70 3.92 11.21
CA LEU A 244 1.96 3.46 10.62
C LEU A 244 1.82 3.13 9.14
N LEU A 245 0.75 2.43 8.77
CA LEU A 245 0.43 2.10 7.38
C LEU A 245 0.28 3.37 6.52
N GLY A 246 -0.44 4.37 7.03
CA GLY A 246 -0.58 5.67 6.37
C GLY A 246 0.75 6.41 6.24
N CYS A 247 1.55 6.45 7.31
CA CYS A 247 2.86 7.12 7.32
C CYS A 247 3.86 6.52 6.34
N PHE A 248 3.69 5.26 5.97
CA PHE A 248 4.66 4.51 5.19
C PHE A 248 4.71 4.91 3.72
N TYR A 249 3.55 4.99 3.06
CA TYR A 249 3.49 5.07 1.59
C TYR A 249 4.06 6.37 1.02
N GLY A 250 3.66 7.52 1.53
CA GLY A 250 4.10 8.82 1.01
C GLY A 250 5.62 8.96 0.92
N PRO A 251 6.35 8.81 2.03
CA PRO A 251 7.81 8.91 2.04
C PRO A 251 8.52 7.86 1.18
N THR A 252 8.02 6.63 1.13
CA THR A 252 8.65 5.54 0.35
C THR A 252 8.47 5.74 -1.14
N PHE A 253 7.26 6.09 -1.61
CA PHE A 253 7.02 6.41 -3.02
C PHE A 253 7.82 7.63 -3.47
N ALA A 254 7.86 8.69 -2.67
CA ALA A 254 8.66 9.87 -2.98
C ALA A 254 10.16 9.53 -3.05
N THR A 255 10.66 8.64 -2.19
CA THR A 255 12.05 8.17 -2.24
C THR A 255 12.35 7.43 -3.53
N VAL A 256 11.48 6.49 -3.94
CA VAL A 256 11.65 5.74 -5.19
C VAL A 256 11.68 6.70 -6.39
N GLN A 257 10.80 7.72 -6.41
CA GLN A 257 10.77 8.72 -7.48
C GLN A 257 12.00 9.60 -7.52
N ASP A 258 12.57 9.94 -6.37
CA ASP A 258 13.74 10.82 -6.27
C ASP A 258 15.06 10.16 -6.72
N LEU A 259 15.12 8.83 -6.65
CA LEU A 259 16.34 8.05 -6.90
C LEU A 259 16.42 7.47 -8.32
N VAL A 260 15.50 7.85 -9.20
CA VAL A 260 15.48 7.38 -10.58
C VAL A 260 15.24 8.52 -11.57
N PRO A 261 15.80 8.43 -12.80
CA PRO A 261 15.51 9.38 -13.87
C PRO A 261 14.01 9.45 -14.19
N THR A 262 13.56 10.60 -14.67
CA THR A 262 12.13 10.85 -14.93
C THR A 262 11.55 9.85 -15.93
N GLN A 263 12.31 9.44 -16.93
CA GLN A 263 11.92 8.54 -18.03
C GLN A 263 11.53 7.14 -17.55
N ILE A 264 12.19 6.63 -16.50
CA ILE A 264 11.93 5.26 -15.98
C ILE A 264 11.14 5.25 -14.66
N ARG A 265 10.73 6.42 -14.17
CA ARG A 265 10.09 6.59 -12.86
C ARG A 265 8.81 5.75 -12.72
N ALA A 266 7.97 5.75 -13.76
CA ALA A 266 6.74 4.95 -13.77
C ALA A 266 7.02 3.44 -13.71
N THR A 267 8.00 2.97 -14.46
CA THR A 267 8.42 1.56 -14.50
C THR A 267 8.93 1.09 -13.13
N VAL A 268 9.78 1.90 -12.48
CA VAL A 268 10.34 1.53 -11.16
C VAL A 268 9.26 1.58 -10.07
N ILE A 269 8.32 2.52 -10.13
CA ILE A 269 7.16 2.56 -9.22
C ILE A 269 6.28 1.32 -9.43
N ALA A 270 5.98 0.96 -10.68
CA ALA A 270 5.20 -0.25 -10.98
C ALA A 270 5.90 -1.51 -10.46
N PHE A 271 7.21 -1.61 -10.63
CA PHE A 271 8.02 -2.70 -10.08
C PHE A 271 7.99 -2.72 -8.54
N TYR A 272 8.09 -1.55 -7.89
CA TYR A 272 7.97 -1.45 -6.43
C TYR A 272 6.61 -1.94 -5.95
N ILE A 273 5.51 -1.47 -6.56
CA ILE A 273 4.16 -1.91 -6.23
C ILE A 273 4.00 -3.42 -6.45
N LEU A 274 4.50 -3.94 -7.57
CA LEU A 274 4.49 -5.37 -7.85
C LEU A 274 5.26 -6.15 -6.78
N SER A 275 6.46 -5.69 -6.42
CA SER A 275 7.31 -6.37 -5.44
C SER A 275 6.66 -6.43 -4.06
N VAL A 276 6.10 -5.31 -3.57
CA VAL A 276 5.47 -5.28 -2.24
C VAL A 276 4.17 -6.11 -2.21
N ASN A 277 3.39 -6.13 -3.30
CA ASN A 277 2.16 -6.90 -3.34
C ASN A 277 2.41 -8.39 -3.60
N LEU A 278 3.25 -8.75 -4.58
CA LEU A 278 3.49 -10.14 -4.95
C LEU A 278 4.39 -10.85 -3.93
N VAL A 279 5.51 -10.23 -3.58
CA VAL A 279 6.47 -10.85 -2.65
C VAL A 279 6.10 -10.57 -1.19
N GLY A 280 5.72 -9.34 -0.85
CA GLY A 280 5.36 -8.98 0.53
C GLY A 280 3.99 -9.53 0.92
N VAL A 281 2.92 -9.04 0.28
CA VAL A 281 1.54 -9.38 0.69
C VAL A 281 1.16 -10.80 0.31
N ALA A 282 1.26 -11.20 -0.98
CA ALA A 282 0.73 -12.49 -1.43
C ALA A 282 1.49 -13.68 -0.80
N ILE A 283 2.83 -13.61 -0.74
CA ILE A 283 3.62 -14.61 -0.02
C ILE A 283 3.30 -14.56 1.48
N GLY A 284 3.21 -13.36 2.06
CA GLY A 284 2.84 -13.15 3.47
C GLY A 284 1.52 -13.82 3.84
N VAL A 285 0.45 -13.59 3.07
CA VAL A 285 -0.87 -14.24 3.26
C VAL A 285 -0.74 -15.76 3.19
N SER A 286 -0.08 -16.26 2.13
CA SER A 286 0.02 -17.71 1.90
C SER A 286 0.77 -18.42 3.03
N PHE A 287 1.92 -17.90 3.41
CA PHE A 287 2.73 -18.49 4.48
C PHE A 287 2.09 -18.31 5.87
N ALA A 288 1.41 -17.18 6.12
CA ALA A 288 0.68 -17.00 7.38
C ALA A 288 -0.46 -18.01 7.50
N GLY A 289 -1.24 -18.24 6.42
CA GLY A 289 -2.28 -19.26 6.42
C GLY A 289 -1.75 -20.66 6.67
N ILE A 290 -0.67 -21.06 5.97
CA ILE A 290 0.00 -22.36 6.18
C ILE A 290 0.50 -22.48 7.63
N ALA A 291 1.12 -21.46 8.17
CA ALA A 291 1.63 -21.45 9.54
C ALA A 291 0.50 -21.62 10.57
N ILE A 292 -0.63 -20.91 10.39
CA ILE A 292 -1.84 -21.04 11.23
C ILE A 292 -2.37 -22.48 11.17
N ASP A 293 -2.50 -23.05 9.97
CA ASP A 293 -3.02 -24.41 9.79
C ASP A 293 -2.13 -25.48 10.46
N ILE A 294 -0.80 -25.36 10.29
CA ILE A 294 0.17 -26.28 10.94
C ILE A 294 0.08 -26.15 12.47
N MET A 295 0.02 -24.92 13.00
CA MET A 295 -0.09 -24.71 14.46
C MET A 295 -1.41 -25.24 15.02
N ARG A 296 -2.54 -25.06 14.31
CA ARG A 296 -3.83 -25.67 14.68
C ARG A 296 -3.76 -27.21 14.72
N GLN A 297 -3.20 -27.83 13.69
CA GLN A 297 -3.06 -29.29 13.62
C GLN A 297 -2.14 -29.83 14.72
N SER A 298 -1.16 -29.04 15.14
CA SER A 298 -0.21 -29.37 16.21
C SER A 298 -0.77 -29.09 17.61
N GLY A 299 -2.00 -28.58 17.74
CA GLY A 299 -2.64 -28.28 19.03
C GLY A 299 -2.04 -27.05 19.74
N VAL A 300 -1.39 -26.15 19.01
CA VAL A 300 -0.87 -24.90 19.58
C VAL A 300 -2.04 -24.00 19.99
N ALA A 301 -2.02 -23.49 21.22
CA ALA A 301 -2.95 -22.47 21.64
C ALA A 301 -2.65 -21.15 20.91
N ASP A 302 -3.69 -20.41 20.53
CA ASP A 302 -3.61 -19.09 19.90
C ASP A 302 -2.78 -19.06 18.61
N PRO A 303 -3.06 -19.89 17.60
CA PRO A 303 -2.28 -20.01 16.38
C PRO A 303 -2.22 -18.71 15.56
N TYR A 304 -3.28 -17.91 15.56
CA TYR A 304 -3.29 -16.60 14.90
C TYR A 304 -2.36 -15.61 15.60
N THR A 305 -2.33 -15.56 16.93
CA THR A 305 -1.44 -14.70 17.71
C THR A 305 0.03 -14.99 17.36
N TRP A 306 0.42 -16.26 17.33
CA TRP A 306 1.80 -16.64 17.03
C TRP A 306 2.18 -16.40 15.57
N ALA A 307 1.27 -16.63 14.62
CA ALA A 307 1.49 -16.30 13.22
C ALA A 307 1.66 -14.79 13.04
N LEU A 308 0.73 -13.98 13.53
CA LEU A 308 0.81 -12.51 13.46
C LEU A 308 2.09 -11.99 14.13
N PHE A 309 2.47 -12.55 15.28
CA PHE A 309 3.73 -12.21 15.97
C PHE A 309 4.95 -12.51 15.10
N GLY A 310 5.05 -13.70 14.55
CA GLY A 310 6.19 -14.12 13.73
C GLY A 310 6.36 -13.23 12.48
N PHE A 311 5.26 -12.95 11.77
CA PHE A 311 5.30 -12.10 10.58
C PHE A 311 5.57 -10.62 10.92
N THR A 312 5.03 -10.12 12.03
CA THR A 312 5.33 -8.76 12.52
C THR A 312 6.80 -8.66 12.93
N LEU A 313 7.32 -9.66 13.64
CA LEU A 313 8.73 -9.73 14.02
C LEU A 313 9.65 -9.79 12.78
N PHE A 314 9.33 -10.61 11.80
CA PHE A 314 10.06 -10.64 10.52
C PHE A 314 10.07 -9.26 9.86
N SER A 315 8.93 -8.56 9.85
CA SER A 315 8.81 -7.24 9.24
C SER A 315 9.62 -6.15 9.95
N THR A 316 10.10 -6.38 11.18
CA THR A 316 11.06 -5.47 11.82
C THR A 316 12.40 -5.40 11.08
N SER A 317 12.71 -6.39 10.23
CA SER A 317 13.88 -6.34 9.34
C SER A 317 13.84 -5.18 8.34
N ALA A 318 12.68 -4.57 8.10
CA ALA A 318 12.56 -3.33 7.36
C ALA A 318 13.27 -2.15 8.05
N ILE A 319 13.35 -2.13 9.38
CA ILE A 319 13.95 -1.05 10.16
C ILE A 319 15.42 -0.81 9.76
N PRO A 320 16.34 -1.79 9.85
CA PRO A 320 17.71 -1.59 9.39
C PRO A 320 17.81 -1.27 7.90
N LEU A 321 16.93 -1.83 7.06
CA LEU A 321 16.92 -1.53 5.62
C LEU A 321 16.64 -0.05 5.36
N PHE A 322 15.63 0.54 6.02
CA PHE A 322 15.33 1.97 5.91
C PHE A 322 16.40 2.86 6.55
N PHE A 323 17.07 2.41 7.61
CA PHE A 323 18.21 3.12 8.18
C PHE A 323 19.35 3.26 7.18
N PHE A 324 19.77 2.15 6.57
CA PHE A 324 20.85 2.18 5.57
C PHE A 324 20.45 2.89 4.29
N ALA A 325 19.18 2.76 3.87
CA ALA A 325 18.64 3.54 2.75
C ALA A 325 18.74 5.04 3.03
N GLY A 326 18.34 5.48 4.22
CA GLY A 326 18.42 6.88 4.62
C GLY A 326 19.84 7.43 4.63
N LYS A 327 20.81 6.65 5.13
CA LYS A 327 22.22 7.05 5.12
C LYS A 327 22.80 7.21 3.71
N ARG A 328 22.31 6.45 2.74
CA ARG A 328 22.82 6.45 1.36
C ARG A 328 22.07 7.40 0.42
N TYR A 329 20.87 7.82 0.81
CA TYR A 329 19.96 8.59 -0.04
C TYR A 329 20.59 9.83 -0.65
N ALA A 330 21.24 10.68 0.15
CA ALA A 330 21.82 11.94 -0.34
C ALA A 330 22.94 11.69 -1.37
N ARG A 331 23.80 10.72 -1.12
CA ARG A 331 24.88 10.31 -2.02
C ARG A 331 24.34 9.76 -3.35
N ASP A 332 23.37 8.85 -3.28
CA ASP A 332 22.83 8.21 -4.47
C ASP A 332 22.05 9.22 -5.32
N LYS A 333 21.35 10.16 -4.70
CA LYS A 333 20.67 11.26 -5.38
C LYS A 333 21.63 12.20 -6.07
N GLU A 334 22.75 12.54 -5.43
CA GLU A 334 23.81 13.38 -6.03
C GLU A 334 24.46 12.68 -7.23
N ALA A 335 24.78 11.39 -7.09
CA ALA A 335 25.33 10.58 -8.18
C ALA A 335 24.39 10.53 -9.40
N LEU A 336 23.07 10.42 -9.17
CA LEU A 336 22.08 10.50 -10.24
C LEU A 336 22.11 11.87 -10.93
N HIS A 337 22.15 12.97 -10.16
CA HIS A 337 22.20 14.31 -10.75
C HIS A 337 23.45 14.55 -11.59
N GLN A 338 24.60 14.04 -11.15
CA GLN A 338 25.86 14.15 -11.89
C GLN A 338 25.80 13.38 -13.21
N SER A 339 25.30 12.13 -13.18
CA SER A 339 25.16 11.32 -14.40
C SER A 339 24.21 11.94 -15.44
N LEU A 340 23.13 12.60 -15.00
CA LEU A 340 22.21 13.28 -15.89
C LEU A 340 22.84 14.52 -16.52
N LYS A 341 23.62 15.31 -15.76
CA LYS A 341 24.35 16.48 -16.32
C LYS A 341 25.43 16.07 -17.30
N GLU A 342 26.08 14.93 -17.10
CA GLU A 342 27.08 14.40 -18.04
C GLU A 342 26.41 13.96 -19.33
N ALA A 343 25.25 13.29 -19.25
CA ALA A 343 24.47 12.89 -20.43
C ALA A 343 23.93 14.09 -21.25
N GLU A 344 23.59 15.22 -20.59
CA GLU A 344 23.16 16.45 -21.28
C GLU A 344 24.32 17.18 -21.99
N ARG A 345 25.58 16.91 -21.62
CA ARG A 345 26.76 17.53 -22.18
C ARG A 345 27.42 16.73 -23.34
N ALA A 346 27.08 15.45 -23.42
CA ALA A 346 27.55 14.52 -24.44
C ALA A 346 26.63 14.54 -25.68
#